data_72ed57d5601c79f5fb988e3107a81900
#
_entry.id   72ed57d5601c79f5fb988e3107a81900
#
_cell.length_a   1.000
_cell.length_b   1.000
_cell.length_c   1.000
_cell.angle_alpha   90.00
_cell.angle_beta   90.00
_cell.angle_gamma   90.00
#
_symmetry.space_group_name_H-M   'P 1'
#
loop_
_entity.id
_entity.type
_entity.pdbx_description
1 polymer ?
#
loop_
_entity_poly.entity_id
_entity_poly.type
_entity_poly.pdbx_seq_one_letter_code
_entity_poly.pdbx_strand_id
1 'polypeptide(L)'
;PPWNKTKISVTDFFPLYHSNYRSLKNIEKAAVQKRLLESEHIAAAYQATVRGMDVANEYYKDKATFPLNKGAGDGNLFRLFVERNLGLLAPGGSLNYVLPSALLFEEGSTGLRKHLFTHCHMPFFYSFENNKGVFPDVHRSYKFALMQVVNRAPDGEQGKVIDTAFYVLDPAELNNTARHIPYPLETLKTLSPEQWALMELRDGSDLPILQKCYGAFPALAPEWLDFRRELHMTDDKDLFVEKSAPGLLPLFEGKMIWQYSHVFEVPQYWVDASAFDERMKSKELHRMAQDLGVPKGEAAKHESAIRYDREFVRLGFREIARDTDERSLIFALLPKNCSCGHTLFADAAKSYLLGSDGQVKVQAVSPLRLLF
;
A
#
# COMPACT_ATOMS: atom_id res chain seq x y z
N PRO A 1 13.55 -17.30 3.83
CA PRO A 1 13.90 -16.48 2.67
C PRO A 1 14.42 -15.12 3.13
N PRO A 2 15.22 -14.40 2.32
CA PRO A 2 15.62 -13.04 2.61
C PRO A 2 14.41 -12.08 2.59
N TRP A 3 14.37 -11.11 3.53
CA TRP A 3 13.26 -10.14 3.66
C TRP A 3 13.56 -8.80 2.99
N ASN A 4 14.69 -8.70 2.30
CA ASN A 4 15.14 -7.48 1.66
C ASN A 4 14.25 -7.10 0.46
N LYS A 5 14.12 -5.80 0.23
CA LYS A 5 13.56 -5.28 -1.02
C LYS A 5 14.55 -5.46 -2.17
N THR A 6 14.04 -5.52 -3.39
CA THR A 6 14.86 -5.60 -4.61
C THR A 6 15.39 -4.22 -5.02
N LYS A 7 15.99 -3.51 -4.08
CA LYS A 7 16.64 -2.21 -4.31
C LYS A 7 17.87 -2.07 -3.41
N ILE A 8 18.76 -1.19 -3.80
CA ILE A 8 19.99 -0.97 -3.05
C ILE A 8 19.67 -0.56 -1.61
N SER A 9 20.32 -1.22 -0.67
CA SER A 9 20.29 -0.84 0.73
C SER A 9 21.42 0.16 1.04
N VAL A 10 21.07 1.43 1.18
CA VAL A 10 22.02 2.46 1.61
C VAL A 10 22.62 2.17 2.98
N THR A 11 21.87 1.47 3.83
CA THR A 11 22.31 1.04 5.17
C THR A 11 23.28 -0.15 5.15
N ASP A 12 23.47 -0.78 4.00
CA ASP A 12 24.47 -1.84 3.82
C ASP A 12 25.65 -1.37 2.99
N PHE A 13 25.44 -0.47 2.04
CA PHE A 13 26.51 0.05 1.20
C PHE A 13 27.44 1.05 1.93
N PHE A 14 26.86 2.12 2.51
CA PHE A 14 27.68 3.19 3.09
C PHE A 14 28.42 2.83 4.39
N PRO A 15 27.98 1.87 5.22
CA PRO A 15 28.81 1.38 6.32
C PRO A 15 30.16 0.79 5.91
N LEU A 16 30.31 0.34 4.67
CA LEU A 16 31.61 -0.11 4.14
C LEU A 16 32.66 1.02 4.10
N TYR A 17 32.21 2.27 4.04
CA TYR A 17 33.04 3.47 3.92
C TYR A 17 32.93 4.42 5.12
N HIS A 18 31.99 4.17 6.04
CA HIS A 18 31.75 4.99 7.24
C HIS A 18 31.22 4.12 8.39
N SER A 19 32.10 3.72 9.30
CA SER A 19 31.80 2.73 10.36
C SER A 19 30.57 3.05 11.21
N ASN A 20 30.35 4.33 11.55
CA ASN A 20 29.24 4.78 12.39
C ASN A 20 27.98 5.16 11.58
N TYR A 21 27.93 4.85 10.28
CA TYR A 21 26.84 5.29 9.40
C TYR A 21 25.44 4.87 9.92
N ARG A 22 25.31 3.65 10.42
CA ARG A 22 24.00 3.11 10.89
C ARG A 22 23.43 3.87 12.07
N SER A 23 24.27 4.44 12.95
CA SER A 23 23.85 5.20 14.14
C SER A 23 23.51 6.66 13.87
N LEU A 24 23.81 7.19 12.68
CA LEU A 24 23.56 8.57 12.32
C LEU A 24 22.06 8.86 12.15
N LYS A 25 21.66 10.10 12.41
CA LYS A 25 20.32 10.62 12.08
C LYS A 25 20.17 10.77 10.55
N ASN A 26 18.95 10.79 10.05
CA ASN A 26 18.69 10.83 8.60
C ASN A 26 19.35 12.02 7.89
N ILE A 27 19.38 13.21 8.52
CA ILE A 27 20.05 14.41 7.97
C ILE A 27 21.57 14.18 7.87
N GLU A 28 22.17 13.62 8.90
CA GLU A 28 23.60 13.29 8.94
C GLU A 28 23.94 12.22 7.91
N LYS A 29 23.09 11.19 7.77
CA LYS A 29 23.24 10.16 6.72
C LYS A 29 23.27 10.75 5.33
N ALA A 30 22.36 11.67 5.01
CA ALA A 30 22.30 12.34 3.72
C ALA A 30 23.58 13.16 3.45
N ALA A 31 24.08 13.89 4.46
CA ALA A 31 25.34 14.65 4.34
C ALA A 31 26.55 13.73 4.13
N VAL A 32 26.62 12.60 4.86
CA VAL A 32 27.70 11.61 4.70
C VAL A 32 27.63 10.95 3.33
N GLN A 33 26.44 10.57 2.85
CA GLN A 33 26.29 10.01 1.50
C GLN A 33 26.79 10.97 0.43
N LYS A 34 26.38 12.24 0.48
CA LYS A 34 26.81 13.27 -0.46
C LYS A 34 28.34 13.39 -0.47
N ARG A 35 28.96 13.53 0.70
CA ARG A 35 30.43 13.63 0.83
C ARG A 35 31.16 12.39 0.31
N LEU A 36 30.67 11.18 0.63
CA LEU A 36 31.30 9.94 0.17
C LEU A 36 31.21 9.79 -1.35
N LEU A 37 30.12 10.21 -1.97
CA LEU A 37 29.92 10.16 -3.42
C LEU A 37 30.70 11.23 -4.18
N GLU A 38 31.37 12.19 -3.52
CA GLU A 38 32.34 13.08 -4.12
C GLU A 38 33.66 12.34 -4.48
N SER A 39 33.92 11.19 -3.84
CA SER A 39 35.01 10.30 -4.21
C SER A 39 34.63 9.49 -5.44
N GLU A 40 35.41 9.67 -6.54
CA GLU A 40 35.19 8.95 -7.80
C GLU A 40 35.13 7.42 -7.62
N HIS A 41 36.00 6.86 -6.81
CA HIS A 41 36.06 5.43 -6.51
C HIS A 41 34.76 4.95 -5.82
N ILE A 42 34.26 5.68 -4.81
CA ILE A 42 33.04 5.30 -4.07
C ILE A 42 31.81 5.49 -4.96
N ALA A 43 31.78 6.59 -5.73
CA ALA A 43 30.69 6.84 -6.67
C ALA A 43 30.62 5.74 -7.75
N ALA A 44 31.76 5.33 -8.31
CA ALA A 44 31.81 4.23 -9.28
C ALA A 44 31.33 2.91 -8.68
N ALA A 45 31.76 2.57 -7.46
CA ALA A 45 31.31 1.37 -6.74
C ALA A 45 29.79 1.40 -6.45
N TYR A 46 29.28 2.57 -6.03
CA TYR A 46 27.82 2.76 -5.81
C TYR A 46 27.04 2.56 -7.10
N GLN A 47 27.46 3.20 -8.19
CA GLN A 47 26.82 3.06 -9.50
C GLN A 47 26.89 1.63 -10.05
N ALA A 48 27.99 0.92 -9.81
CA ALA A 48 28.10 -0.49 -10.19
C ALA A 48 27.07 -1.35 -9.41
N THR A 49 26.89 -1.08 -8.10
CA THR A 49 25.91 -1.78 -7.27
C THR A 49 24.48 -1.46 -7.72
N VAL A 50 24.18 -0.19 -8.06
CA VAL A 50 22.87 0.20 -8.62
C VAL A 50 22.59 -0.55 -9.91
N ARG A 51 23.53 -0.51 -10.88
CA ARG A 51 23.38 -1.23 -12.17
C ARG A 51 23.19 -2.73 -11.97
N GLY A 52 23.94 -3.34 -11.04
CA GLY A 52 23.77 -4.76 -10.71
C GLY A 52 22.36 -5.08 -10.20
N MET A 53 21.82 -4.19 -9.37
CA MET A 53 20.43 -4.33 -8.87
C MET A 53 19.40 -4.11 -9.99
N ASP A 54 19.63 -3.18 -10.91
CA ASP A 54 18.74 -2.92 -12.04
C ASP A 54 18.66 -4.15 -12.95
N VAL A 55 19.80 -4.74 -13.31
CA VAL A 55 19.85 -6.00 -14.08
C VAL A 55 19.14 -7.14 -13.35
N ALA A 56 19.36 -7.29 -12.04
CA ALA A 56 18.65 -8.28 -11.25
C ALA A 56 17.13 -8.02 -11.24
N ASN A 57 16.71 -6.76 -11.17
CA ASN A 57 15.30 -6.39 -11.22
C ASN A 57 14.64 -6.68 -12.58
N GLU A 58 15.36 -6.59 -13.69
CA GLU A 58 14.83 -7.03 -15.00
C GLU A 58 14.51 -8.53 -14.97
N TYR A 59 15.42 -9.35 -14.44
CA TYR A 59 15.18 -10.78 -14.25
C TYR A 59 14.01 -11.05 -13.29
N TYR A 60 13.92 -10.32 -12.17
CA TYR A 60 12.84 -10.51 -11.19
C TYR A 60 11.46 -10.08 -11.71
N LYS A 61 11.41 -9.18 -12.69
CA LYS A 61 10.19 -8.73 -13.35
C LYS A 61 9.79 -9.58 -14.55
N ASP A 62 10.65 -10.50 -14.97
CA ASP A 62 10.35 -11.40 -16.09
C ASP A 62 9.16 -12.30 -15.76
N LYS A 63 8.10 -12.15 -16.54
CA LYS A 63 6.82 -12.83 -16.34
C LYS A 63 6.87 -14.32 -16.73
N ALA A 64 7.88 -14.74 -17.48
CA ALA A 64 8.09 -16.14 -17.78
C ALA A 64 8.71 -16.87 -16.59
N THR A 65 9.62 -16.20 -15.88
CA THR A 65 10.33 -16.75 -14.72
C THR A 65 9.51 -16.63 -13.43
N PHE A 66 8.83 -15.49 -13.23
CA PHE A 66 8.04 -15.19 -12.04
C PHE A 66 6.60 -14.76 -12.41
N PRO A 67 5.77 -15.69 -12.92
CA PRO A 67 4.41 -15.38 -13.37
C PRO A 67 3.46 -14.93 -12.26
N LEU A 68 3.72 -15.27 -11.00
CA LEU A 68 2.85 -14.96 -9.87
C LEU A 68 3.20 -13.61 -9.19
N ASN A 69 4.41 -13.10 -9.40
CA ASN A 69 4.87 -11.81 -8.86
C ASN A 69 4.60 -10.63 -9.82
N LYS A 70 3.35 -10.47 -10.24
CA LYS A 70 2.89 -9.41 -11.17
C LYS A 70 2.27 -8.19 -10.46
N GLY A 71 2.35 -8.13 -9.14
CA GLY A 71 1.68 -7.12 -8.35
C GLY A 71 2.33 -5.73 -8.41
N ALA A 72 1.54 -4.73 -8.03
CA ALA A 72 2.01 -3.38 -7.77
C ALA A 72 2.94 -3.32 -6.54
N GLY A 73 3.72 -2.25 -6.44
CA GLY A 73 4.58 -1.94 -5.30
C GLY A 73 6.02 -2.42 -5.43
N ASP A 74 6.78 -2.22 -4.36
CA ASP A 74 8.20 -2.57 -4.28
C ASP A 74 8.42 -4.09 -4.41
N GLY A 75 9.40 -4.50 -5.20
CA GLY A 75 9.85 -5.88 -5.26
C GLY A 75 10.41 -6.34 -3.90
N ASN A 76 10.02 -7.52 -3.47
CA ASN A 76 10.50 -8.15 -2.23
C ASN A 76 11.04 -9.55 -2.51
N LEU A 77 12.25 -9.83 -2.06
CA LEU A 77 12.91 -11.11 -2.33
C LEU A 77 12.13 -12.30 -1.77
N PHE A 78 11.50 -12.16 -0.58
CA PHE A 78 10.76 -13.28 -0.01
C PHE A 78 9.65 -13.82 -0.91
N ARG A 79 8.97 -12.94 -1.68
CA ARG A 79 7.94 -13.34 -2.64
C ARG A 79 8.51 -14.19 -3.77
N LEU A 80 9.64 -13.76 -4.32
CA LEU A 80 10.36 -14.49 -5.39
C LEU A 80 10.84 -15.86 -4.90
N PHE A 81 11.34 -15.91 -3.65
CA PHE A 81 11.75 -17.18 -3.03
C PHE A 81 10.58 -18.12 -2.80
N VAL A 82 9.42 -17.63 -2.37
CA VAL A 82 8.23 -18.46 -2.23
C VAL A 82 7.82 -19.03 -3.59
N GLU A 83 7.69 -18.19 -4.61
CA GLU A 83 7.31 -18.62 -5.96
C GLU A 83 8.30 -19.65 -6.53
N ARG A 84 9.60 -19.35 -6.44
CA ARG A 84 10.64 -20.26 -6.96
C ARG A 84 10.61 -21.62 -6.25
N ASN A 85 10.47 -21.63 -4.93
CA ASN A 85 10.51 -22.85 -4.14
C ASN A 85 9.23 -23.67 -4.27
N LEU A 86 8.07 -23.05 -4.53
CA LEU A 86 6.87 -23.80 -4.91
C LEU A 86 7.10 -24.63 -6.18
N GLY A 87 7.78 -24.06 -7.18
CA GLY A 87 8.13 -24.77 -8.41
C GLY A 87 9.18 -25.88 -8.25
N LEU A 88 9.88 -25.95 -7.11
CA LEU A 88 10.86 -26.98 -6.80
C LEU A 88 10.29 -28.14 -5.94
N LEU A 89 9.08 -27.95 -5.38
CA LEU A 89 8.46 -28.97 -4.55
C LEU A 89 7.93 -30.12 -5.37
N ALA A 90 8.27 -31.34 -4.98
CA ALA A 90 7.58 -32.53 -5.45
C ALA A 90 6.09 -32.50 -5.03
N PRO A 91 5.20 -33.23 -5.75
CA PRO A 91 3.84 -33.43 -5.28
C PRO A 91 3.79 -33.96 -3.84
N GLY A 92 3.00 -33.32 -2.98
CA GLY A 92 2.94 -33.63 -1.55
C GLY A 92 4.13 -33.09 -0.71
N GLY A 93 5.15 -32.51 -1.36
CA GLY A 93 6.25 -31.84 -0.64
C GLY A 93 5.77 -30.61 0.13
N SER A 94 6.44 -30.27 1.23
CA SER A 94 6.07 -29.15 2.08
C SER A 94 7.14 -28.05 2.13
N LEU A 95 6.67 -26.82 2.22
CA LEU A 95 7.45 -25.59 2.38
C LEU A 95 7.11 -24.98 3.74
N ASN A 96 8.10 -24.80 4.60
CA ASN A 96 7.93 -24.16 5.91
C ASN A 96 8.79 -22.90 5.94
N TYR A 97 8.17 -21.75 6.21
CA TYR A 97 8.85 -20.47 6.19
C TYR A 97 8.55 -19.60 7.40
N VAL A 98 9.60 -18.86 7.79
CA VAL A 98 9.47 -17.61 8.54
C VAL A 98 9.67 -16.47 7.53
N LEU A 99 8.66 -15.63 7.34
CA LEU A 99 8.67 -14.60 6.32
C LEU A 99 7.84 -13.37 6.76
N PRO A 100 7.96 -12.22 6.08
CA PRO A 100 7.05 -11.10 6.33
C PRO A 100 5.59 -11.50 6.17
N SER A 101 4.76 -11.18 7.17
CA SER A 101 3.32 -11.50 7.12
C SER A 101 2.58 -10.81 5.97
N ALA A 102 3.18 -9.77 5.40
CA ALA A 102 2.78 -9.07 4.18
C ALA A 102 2.39 -9.99 3.01
N LEU A 103 2.92 -11.22 2.94
CA LEU A 103 2.53 -12.20 1.93
C LEU A 103 1.02 -12.38 1.84
N LEU A 104 0.31 -12.46 2.97
CA LEU A 104 -1.13 -12.70 3.00
C LEU A 104 -1.98 -11.42 3.11
N PHE A 105 -1.35 -10.23 3.16
CA PHE A 105 -2.06 -8.96 3.34
C PHE A 105 -1.88 -7.97 2.20
N GLU A 106 -0.66 -7.85 1.64
CA GLU A 106 -0.34 -6.81 0.65
C GLU A 106 -0.85 -7.13 -0.77
N GLU A 107 -1.30 -6.10 -1.48
CA GLU A 107 -1.77 -6.19 -2.86
C GLU A 107 -0.73 -6.82 -3.80
N GLY A 108 0.55 -6.44 -3.66
CA GLY A 108 1.64 -6.95 -4.49
C GLY A 108 1.85 -8.47 -4.42
N SER A 109 1.21 -9.18 -3.48
CA SER A 109 1.25 -10.63 -3.33
C SER A 109 0.00 -11.33 -3.86
N THR A 110 -0.94 -10.62 -4.49
CA THR A 110 -2.24 -11.17 -4.91
C THR A 110 -2.12 -12.41 -5.81
N GLY A 111 -1.27 -12.38 -6.82
CA GLY A 111 -1.08 -13.53 -7.72
C GLY A 111 -0.56 -14.76 -6.98
N LEU A 112 0.42 -14.55 -6.11
CA LEU A 112 1.01 -15.61 -5.30
C LEU A 112 0.01 -16.18 -4.29
N ARG A 113 -0.76 -15.32 -3.60
CA ARG A 113 -1.83 -15.74 -2.68
C ARG A 113 -2.89 -16.59 -3.38
N LYS A 114 -3.41 -16.12 -4.51
CA LYS A 114 -4.41 -16.88 -5.27
C LYS A 114 -3.87 -18.25 -5.66
N HIS A 115 -2.62 -18.33 -6.11
CA HIS A 115 -1.99 -19.60 -6.41
C HIS A 115 -1.90 -20.52 -5.18
N LEU A 116 -1.41 -19.99 -4.04
CA LEU A 116 -1.32 -20.73 -2.79
C LEU A 116 -2.66 -21.32 -2.37
N PHE A 117 -3.74 -20.53 -2.43
CA PHE A 117 -5.06 -20.96 -1.97
C PHE A 117 -5.83 -21.84 -2.97
N THR A 118 -5.42 -21.88 -4.24
CA THR A 118 -6.06 -22.72 -5.25
C THR A 118 -5.32 -24.02 -5.55
N HIS A 119 -3.98 -24.01 -5.44
CA HIS A 119 -3.14 -25.12 -5.84
C HIS A 119 -2.38 -25.77 -4.69
N CYS A 120 -2.36 -25.15 -3.52
CA CYS A 120 -1.64 -25.66 -2.36
C CYS A 120 -2.56 -25.79 -1.16
N HIS A 121 -2.30 -26.76 -0.31
CA HIS A 121 -2.89 -26.84 1.02
C HIS A 121 -2.02 -26.04 1.99
N MET A 122 -2.63 -25.14 2.74
CA MET A 122 -1.97 -24.34 3.78
C MET A 122 -2.52 -24.73 5.15
N PRO A 123 -1.85 -25.62 5.88
CA PRO A 123 -2.32 -26.06 7.19
C PRO A 123 -2.44 -24.93 8.20
N PHE A 124 -1.46 -24.02 8.23
CA PHE A 124 -1.46 -22.89 9.14
C PHE A 124 -0.75 -21.65 8.61
N PHE A 125 -1.13 -20.51 9.18
CA PHE A 125 -0.45 -19.22 9.05
C PHE A 125 -0.58 -18.42 10.34
N TYR A 126 0.53 -18.21 11.04
CA TYR A 126 0.56 -17.51 12.32
C TYR A 126 1.35 -16.21 12.19
N SER A 127 0.67 -15.07 12.36
CA SER A 127 1.23 -13.72 12.23
C SER A 127 1.67 -13.18 13.60
N PHE A 128 2.95 -12.86 13.68
CA PHE A 128 3.62 -12.34 14.88
C PHE A 128 3.94 -10.86 14.72
N GLU A 129 3.97 -10.15 15.84
CA GLU A 129 4.57 -8.83 15.95
C GLU A 129 5.97 -8.92 16.56
N ASN A 130 6.94 -8.21 15.99
CA ASN A 130 8.32 -8.20 16.51
C ASN A 130 8.50 -7.32 17.75
N ASN A 131 7.43 -6.98 18.46
CA ASN A 131 7.44 -6.07 19.62
C ASN A 131 8.39 -6.52 20.73
N LYS A 132 8.52 -7.84 20.95
CA LYS A 132 9.47 -8.43 21.91
C LYS A 132 10.90 -8.56 21.37
N GLY A 133 11.14 -8.19 20.11
CA GLY A 133 12.48 -8.23 19.50
C GLY A 133 12.99 -9.65 19.21
N VAL A 134 12.12 -10.55 18.76
CA VAL A 134 12.51 -11.88 18.27
C VAL A 134 13.61 -11.76 17.21
N PHE A 135 13.51 -10.75 16.36
CA PHE A 135 14.55 -10.35 15.41
C PHE A 135 15.12 -8.98 15.84
N PRO A 136 16.29 -8.92 16.53
CA PRO A 136 16.82 -7.68 17.10
C PRO A 136 17.08 -6.57 16.08
N ASP A 137 17.50 -6.94 14.87
CA ASP A 137 17.85 -6.02 13.79
C ASP A 137 16.63 -5.58 12.94
N VAL A 138 15.46 -6.10 13.24
CA VAL A 138 14.20 -5.77 12.55
C VAL A 138 13.39 -4.81 13.42
N HIS A 139 12.83 -3.77 12.81
CA HIS A 139 12.02 -2.80 13.55
C HIS A 139 10.89 -3.48 14.32
N ARG A 140 10.62 -3.04 15.55
CA ARG A 140 9.66 -3.68 16.45
C ARG A 140 8.22 -3.73 15.93
N SER A 141 7.81 -2.77 15.09
CA SER A 141 6.48 -2.77 14.46
C SER A 141 6.36 -3.72 13.27
N TYR A 142 7.45 -4.41 12.91
CA TYR A 142 7.45 -5.32 11.77
C TYR A 142 6.70 -6.60 12.12
N LYS A 143 5.85 -7.07 11.20
CA LYS A 143 5.13 -8.33 11.35
C LYS A 143 5.77 -9.42 10.51
N PHE A 144 5.95 -10.58 11.11
CA PHE A 144 6.43 -11.79 10.43
C PHE A 144 5.48 -12.95 10.70
N ALA A 145 5.56 -13.97 9.88
CA ALA A 145 4.68 -15.13 10.02
C ALA A 145 5.44 -16.44 9.93
N LEU A 146 4.92 -17.43 10.65
CA LEU A 146 5.20 -18.85 10.43
C LEU A 146 4.15 -19.38 9.46
N MET A 147 4.58 -20.08 8.42
CA MET A 147 3.72 -20.60 7.37
C MET A 147 4.17 -22.00 6.98
N GLN A 148 3.21 -22.88 6.77
CA GLN A 148 3.39 -24.14 6.07
C GLN A 148 2.53 -24.18 4.82
N VAL A 149 3.10 -24.67 3.73
CA VAL A 149 2.42 -24.92 2.47
C VAL A 149 2.78 -26.30 1.99
N VAL A 150 1.80 -27.08 1.58
CA VAL A 150 1.99 -28.43 0.98
C VAL A 150 1.61 -28.35 -0.50
N ASN A 151 2.47 -28.86 -1.37
CA ASN A 151 2.24 -28.88 -2.83
C ASN A 151 1.18 -29.94 -3.20
N ARG A 152 -0.05 -29.66 -2.87
CA ARG A 152 -1.26 -30.38 -3.27
C ARG A 152 -2.44 -29.45 -3.19
N ALA A 153 -3.39 -29.59 -4.08
CA ALA A 153 -4.61 -28.77 -4.02
C ALA A 153 -5.37 -28.98 -2.70
N PRO A 154 -6.02 -27.92 -2.18
CA PRO A 154 -6.87 -28.07 -1.00
C PRO A 154 -8.06 -28.96 -1.33
N ASP A 155 -8.20 -30.07 -0.62
CA ASP A 155 -9.28 -31.06 -0.79
C ASP A 155 -10.02 -31.30 0.53
N GLY A 156 -11.28 -31.70 0.42
CA GLY A 156 -12.15 -31.90 1.58
C GLY A 156 -12.37 -30.62 2.40
N GLU A 157 -13.14 -30.74 3.45
CA GLU A 157 -13.48 -29.61 4.34
C GLU A 157 -12.25 -29.06 5.09
N GLN A 158 -11.38 -29.95 5.57
CA GLN A 158 -10.18 -29.55 6.32
C GLN A 158 -9.13 -28.85 5.43
N GLY A 159 -9.00 -29.26 4.17
CA GLY A 159 -8.07 -28.64 3.23
C GLY A 159 -8.45 -27.21 2.83
N LYS A 160 -9.70 -26.83 3.06
CA LYS A 160 -10.24 -25.49 2.76
C LYS A 160 -10.25 -24.54 3.96
N VAL A 161 -9.69 -24.94 5.08
CA VAL A 161 -9.56 -24.12 6.28
C VAL A 161 -8.10 -23.95 6.63
N ILE A 162 -7.68 -22.71 6.85
CA ILE A 162 -6.34 -22.37 7.33
C ILE A 162 -6.45 -22.17 8.85
N ASP A 163 -5.61 -22.83 9.62
CA ASP A 163 -5.44 -22.48 11.03
C ASP A 163 -4.63 -21.19 11.14
N THR A 164 -5.22 -20.13 11.68
CA THR A 164 -4.61 -18.82 11.77
C THR A 164 -4.50 -18.33 13.21
N ALA A 165 -3.48 -17.52 13.47
CA ALA A 165 -3.38 -16.72 14.68
C ALA A 165 -2.75 -15.37 14.31
N PHE A 166 -3.25 -14.29 14.88
CA PHE A 166 -2.80 -12.94 14.59
C PHE A 166 -2.36 -12.21 15.86
N TYR A 167 -1.54 -11.17 15.70
CA TYR A 167 -1.03 -10.36 16.81
C TYR A 167 -0.33 -11.20 17.90
N VAL A 168 0.34 -12.28 17.49
CA VAL A 168 1.08 -13.15 18.40
C VAL A 168 2.37 -12.46 18.82
N LEU A 169 2.62 -12.36 20.12
CA LEU A 169 3.84 -11.74 20.67
C LEU A 169 4.87 -12.78 21.12
N ASP A 170 4.40 -13.97 21.44
CA ASP A 170 5.23 -15.06 21.97
C ASP A 170 4.76 -16.40 21.38
N PRO A 171 5.67 -17.22 20.84
CA PRO A 171 5.30 -18.55 20.34
C PRO A 171 4.52 -19.42 21.34
N ALA A 172 4.74 -19.23 22.65
CA ALA A 172 4.02 -19.96 23.68
C ALA A 172 2.50 -19.70 23.70
N GLU A 173 2.06 -18.55 23.15
CA GLU A 173 0.63 -18.25 23.00
C GLU A 173 -0.09 -19.24 22.08
N LEU A 174 0.61 -19.85 21.13
CA LEU A 174 0.06 -20.87 20.24
C LEU A 174 -0.26 -22.20 20.94
N ASN A 175 0.16 -22.39 22.20
CA ASN A 175 -0.29 -23.53 23.01
C ASN A 175 -1.73 -23.34 23.53
N ASN A 176 -2.26 -22.12 23.45
CA ASN A 176 -3.63 -21.82 23.82
C ASN A 176 -4.54 -21.96 22.60
N THR A 177 -5.42 -22.97 22.59
CA THR A 177 -6.34 -23.26 21.49
C THR A 177 -7.29 -22.10 21.18
N ALA A 178 -7.60 -21.22 22.15
CA ALA A 178 -8.42 -20.04 21.93
C ALA A 178 -7.75 -18.97 21.04
N ARG A 179 -6.42 -19.05 20.83
CA ARG A 179 -5.68 -18.16 19.92
C ARG A 179 -5.80 -18.60 18.47
N HIS A 180 -6.24 -19.82 18.20
CA HIS A 180 -6.36 -20.37 16.87
C HIS A 180 -7.72 -20.00 16.26
N ILE A 181 -7.69 -19.39 15.10
CA ILE A 181 -8.88 -18.97 14.37
C ILE A 181 -8.92 -19.78 13.06
N PRO A 182 -9.83 -20.77 12.96
CA PRO A 182 -10.08 -21.47 11.71
C PRO A 182 -10.60 -20.50 10.65
N TYR A 183 -9.85 -20.29 9.59
CA TYR A 183 -10.17 -19.33 8.54
C TYR A 183 -10.54 -20.05 7.25
N PRO A 184 -11.84 -20.16 6.88
CA PRO A 184 -12.26 -20.80 5.65
C PRO A 184 -11.81 -20.01 4.41
N LEU A 185 -11.33 -20.72 3.37
CA LEU A 185 -10.91 -20.11 2.12
C LEU A 185 -12.04 -19.35 1.41
N GLU A 186 -13.28 -19.80 1.53
CA GLU A 186 -14.45 -19.09 0.98
C GLU A 186 -14.66 -17.71 1.63
N THR A 187 -14.31 -17.58 2.91
CA THR A 187 -14.37 -16.29 3.60
C THR A 187 -13.43 -15.27 2.99
N LEU A 188 -12.26 -15.69 2.51
CA LEU A 188 -11.32 -14.79 1.80
C LEU A 188 -11.95 -14.19 0.56
N LYS A 189 -12.68 -15.00 -0.21
CA LYS A 189 -13.34 -14.55 -1.44
C LYS A 189 -14.48 -13.55 -1.13
N THR A 190 -15.15 -13.73 0.00
CA THR A 190 -16.20 -12.82 0.44
C THR A 190 -15.64 -11.50 0.97
N LEU A 191 -14.61 -11.56 1.83
CA LEU A 191 -14.05 -10.38 2.49
C LEU A 191 -13.10 -9.59 1.59
N SER A 192 -12.42 -10.25 0.64
CA SER A 192 -11.46 -9.63 -0.26
C SER A 192 -11.50 -10.29 -1.66
N PRO A 193 -12.59 -10.06 -2.43
CA PRO A 193 -12.86 -10.82 -3.67
C PRO A 193 -11.79 -10.63 -4.73
N GLU A 194 -11.18 -9.45 -4.82
CA GLU A 194 -10.16 -9.16 -5.82
C GLU A 194 -8.77 -9.65 -5.41
N GLN A 195 -8.41 -9.47 -4.15
CA GLN A 195 -7.04 -9.69 -3.68
C GLN A 195 -6.86 -10.99 -2.89
N TRP A 196 -7.94 -11.58 -2.37
CA TRP A 196 -7.93 -12.72 -1.46
C TRP A 196 -6.99 -12.50 -0.26
N ALA A 197 -6.93 -11.26 0.22
CA ALA A 197 -6.14 -10.91 1.39
C ALA A 197 -6.84 -11.37 2.67
N LEU A 198 -6.07 -11.91 3.63
CA LEU A 198 -6.61 -12.18 4.95
C LEU A 198 -6.91 -10.86 5.67
N MET A 199 -7.93 -10.89 6.50
CA MET A 199 -8.18 -9.85 7.49
C MET A 199 -7.65 -10.34 8.85
N GLU A 200 -6.79 -9.56 9.49
CA GLU A 200 -6.28 -9.91 10.82
C GLU A 200 -7.38 -9.76 11.87
N LEU A 201 -7.62 -10.80 12.63
CA LEU A 201 -8.67 -10.85 13.65
C LEU A 201 -8.02 -10.97 15.04
N ARG A 202 -8.59 -10.29 16.02
CA ARG A 202 -8.15 -10.43 17.41
C ARG A 202 -8.83 -11.62 18.10
N ASP A 203 -10.05 -11.90 17.69
CA ASP A 203 -10.86 -12.96 18.25
C ASP A 203 -11.62 -13.72 17.15
N GLY A 204 -11.79 -15.03 17.34
CA GLY A 204 -12.51 -15.86 16.37
C GLY A 204 -13.98 -15.50 16.21
N SER A 205 -14.59 -14.85 17.20
CA SER A 205 -15.98 -14.36 17.14
C SER A 205 -16.17 -13.20 16.15
N ASP A 206 -15.10 -12.52 15.75
CA ASP A 206 -15.17 -11.45 14.75
C ASP A 206 -15.51 -12.00 13.35
N LEU A 207 -15.08 -13.21 13.03
CA LEU A 207 -15.23 -13.79 11.69
C LEU A 207 -16.69 -13.95 11.26
N PRO A 208 -17.60 -14.53 12.06
CA PRO A 208 -19.02 -14.61 11.73
C PRO A 208 -19.69 -13.23 11.57
N ILE A 209 -19.26 -12.24 12.35
CA ILE A 209 -19.77 -10.87 12.25
C ILE A 209 -19.39 -10.28 10.90
N LEU A 210 -18.11 -10.40 10.51
CA LEU A 210 -17.63 -9.94 9.21
C LEU A 210 -18.33 -10.65 8.06
N GLN A 211 -18.47 -11.98 8.12
CA GLN A 211 -19.19 -12.75 7.10
C GLN A 211 -20.62 -12.25 6.94
N LYS A 212 -21.33 -11.96 8.05
CA LYS A 212 -22.69 -11.41 8.02
C LYS A 212 -22.72 -10.01 7.39
N CYS A 213 -21.79 -9.13 7.76
CA CYS A 213 -21.72 -7.77 7.20
C CYS A 213 -21.43 -7.80 5.70
N TYR A 214 -20.40 -8.51 5.27
CA TYR A 214 -20.03 -8.59 3.86
C TYR A 214 -21.00 -9.41 3.00
N GLY A 215 -21.75 -10.33 3.60
CA GLY A 215 -22.83 -11.04 2.93
C GLY A 215 -24.10 -10.19 2.76
N ALA A 216 -24.32 -9.21 3.65
CA ALA A 216 -25.49 -8.33 3.60
C ALA A 216 -25.26 -7.05 2.77
N PHE A 217 -24.02 -6.57 2.72
CA PHE A 217 -23.67 -5.31 2.07
C PHE A 217 -22.58 -5.54 1.00
N PRO A 218 -22.74 -5.00 -0.20
CA PRO A 218 -21.70 -5.08 -1.21
C PRO A 218 -20.45 -4.28 -0.78
N ALA A 219 -19.28 -4.72 -1.22
CA ALA A 219 -18.06 -3.93 -1.10
C ALA A 219 -18.21 -2.62 -1.90
N LEU A 220 -17.62 -1.53 -1.39
CA LEU A 220 -17.57 -0.28 -2.13
C LEU A 220 -16.75 -0.47 -3.40
N ALA A 221 -17.41 -0.31 -4.53
CA ALA A 221 -16.79 -0.46 -5.83
C ALA A 221 -16.02 0.82 -6.23
N PRO A 222 -14.95 0.70 -7.05
CA PRO A 222 -14.15 1.85 -7.49
C PRO A 222 -14.95 2.95 -8.21
N GLU A 223 -16.06 2.59 -8.87
CA GLU A 223 -16.96 3.55 -9.51
C GLU A 223 -17.74 4.42 -8.50
N TRP A 224 -17.75 4.01 -7.23
CA TRP A 224 -18.42 4.77 -6.15
C TRP A 224 -17.43 5.68 -5.44
N LEU A 225 -16.19 5.24 -5.26
CA LEU A 225 -15.13 5.93 -4.54
C LEU A 225 -13.78 5.72 -5.25
N ASP A 226 -13.13 6.81 -5.62
CA ASP A 226 -11.78 6.80 -6.18
C ASP A 226 -10.89 7.70 -5.33
N PHE A 227 -10.39 7.15 -4.22
CA PHE A 227 -9.53 7.87 -3.30
C PHE A 227 -8.12 7.99 -3.82
N ARG A 228 -7.56 9.19 -3.75
CA ARG A 228 -6.23 9.51 -4.26
C ARG A 228 -5.41 10.31 -3.26
N ARG A 229 -4.09 10.12 -3.30
CA ARG A 229 -3.11 10.98 -2.64
C ARG A 229 -2.77 12.14 -3.56
N GLU A 230 -2.80 13.36 -3.04
CA GLU A 230 -2.39 14.53 -3.80
C GLU A 230 -0.90 14.81 -3.61
N LEU A 231 -0.47 15.30 -2.45
CA LEU A 231 0.90 15.67 -2.16
C LEU A 231 1.55 14.74 -1.14
N HIS A 232 2.85 14.54 -1.25
CA HIS A 232 3.63 13.76 -0.30
C HIS A 232 4.42 14.71 0.61
N MET A 233 4.26 14.61 1.95
CA MET A 233 4.84 15.55 2.92
C MET A 233 6.38 15.64 2.87
N THR A 234 7.05 14.61 2.35
CA THR A 234 8.51 14.60 2.21
C THR A 234 8.96 15.01 0.82
N ASP A 235 8.34 14.45 -0.22
CA ASP A 235 8.80 14.61 -1.61
C ASP A 235 8.39 15.98 -2.20
N ASP A 236 7.25 16.52 -1.74
CA ASP A 236 6.70 17.79 -2.22
C ASP A 236 6.90 18.93 -1.19
N LYS A 237 7.79 18.75 -0.18
CA LYS A 237 8.00 19.72 0.91
C LYS A 237 8.39 21.11 0.44
N ASP A 238 9.04 21.22 -0.71
CA ASP A 238 9.51 22.50 -1.26
C ASP A 238 8.33 23.35 -1.79
N LEU A 239 7.13 22.79 -1.91
CA LEU A 239 5.89 23.50 -2.22
C LEU A 239 5.22 24.12 -0.99
N PHE A 240 5.65 23.76 0.23
CA PHE A 240 4.94 24.08 1.45
C PHE A 240 5.45 25.38 2.08
N VAL A 241 4.52 26.26 2.44
CA VAL A 241 4.79 27.48 3.18
C VAL A 241 4.03 27.48 4.50
N GLU A 242 4.64 28.06 5.56
CA GLU A 242 4.09 28.01 6.93
C GLU A 242 3.12 29.17 7.24
N LYS A 243 2.92 30.09 6.31
CA LYS A 243 2.05 31.26 6.52
C LYS A 243 0.96 31.34 5.47
N SER A 244 -0.26 31.57 5.90
CA SER A 244 -1.39 31.84 5.00
C SER A 244 -1.20 33.18 4.28
N ALA A 245 -1.52 33.18 2.99
CA ALA A 245 -1.60 34.40 2.19
C ALA A 245 -2.69 34.23 1.09
N PRO A 246 -3.18 35.33 0.50
CA PRO A 246 -4.09 35.26 -0.64
C PRO A 246 -3.49 34.42 -1.79
N GLY A 247 -4.30 33.54 -2.41
CA GLY A 247 -3.86 32.65 -3.49
C GLY A 247 -3.25 31.33 -3.03
N LEU A 248 -3.00 31.16 -1.74
CA LEU A 248 -2.49 29.90 -1.18
C LEU A 248 -3.65 28.98 -0.75
N LEU A 249 -3.50 27.70 -1.04
CA LEU A 249 -4.42 26.63 -0.63
C LEU A 249 -3.99 26.09 0.73
N PRO A 250 -4.86 25.97 1.73
CA PRO A 250 -4.54 25.27 2.96
C PRO A 250 -4.24 23.80 2.65
N LEU A 251 -3.16 23.27 3.23
CA LEU A 251 -2.78 21.86 3.13
C LEU A 251 -3.42 21.08 4.28
N PHE A 252 -4.39 20.25 3.95
CA PHE A 252 -5.06 19.38 4.90
C PHE A 252 -4.27 18.08 5.11
N GLU A 253 -4.11 17.69 6.36
CA GLU A 253 -3.54 16.42 6.79
C GLU A 253 -4.60 15.60 7.54
N GLY A 254 -4.40 14.30 7.68
CA GLY A 254 -5.36 13.42 8.35
C GLY A 254 -5.80 13.93 9.74
N LYS A 255 -4.87 14.48 10.55
CA LYS A 255 -5.17 15.02 11.88
C LYS A 255 -6.17 16.20 11.88
N MET A 256 -6.35 16.87 10.74
CA MET A 256 -7.20 18.06 10.62
C MET A 256 -8.67 17.75 10.40
N ILE A 257 -9.01 16.50 10.14
CA ILE A 257 -10.40 16.07 10.02
C ILE A 257 -10.79 15.14 11.17
N TRP A 258 -12.05 15.18 11.55
CA TRP A 258 -12.70 14.20 12.41
C TRP A 258 -13.97 13.72 11.72
N GLN A 259 -14.63 12.72 12.29
CA GLN A 259 -15.85 12.18 11.67
C GLN A 259 -16.86 13.31 11.40
N TYR A 260 -17.16 13.51 10.12
CA TYR A 260 -18.06 14.52 9.56
C TYR A 260 -17.59 15.99 9.67
N SER A 261 -16.38 16.27 10.19
CA SER A 261 -15.86 17.61 10.37
C SER A 261 -14.48 17.78 9.73
N HIS A 262 -14.31 18.84 8.95
CA HIS A 262 -13.02 19.25 8.38
C HIS A 262 -12.35 20.42 9.13
N VAL A 263 -12.90 20.81 10.27
CA VAL A 263 -12.40 21.93 11.08
C VAL A 263 -11.93 21.44 12.46
N PHE A 264 -11.39 20.23 12.53
CA PHE A 264 -10.92 19.64 13.78
C PHE A 264 -9.60 20.25 14.26
N GLU A 265 -8.65 20.49 13.33
CA GLU A 265 -7.42 21.23 13.55
C GLU A 265 -7.18 22.24 12.44
N VAL A 266 -6.35 23.25 12.72
CA VAL A 266 -5.99 24.29 11.75
C VAL A 266 -4.82 23.85 10.87
N PRO A 267 -4.78 24.24 9.59
CA PRO A 267 -3.65 23.97 8.70
C PRO A 267 -2.34 24.57 9.23
N GLN A 268 -1.26 23.83 9.10
CA GLN A 268 0.10 24.26 9.44
C GLN A 268 0.87 24.72 8.19
N TYR A 269 0.45 24.26 7.02
CA TYR A 269 1.08 24.52 5.74
C TYR A 269 0.07 24.99 4.71
N TRP A 270 0.55 25.73 3.74
CA TRP A 270 -0.19 26.21 2.57
C TRP A 270 0.63 25.95 1.33
N VAL A 271 -0.02 25.89 0.16
CA VAL A 271 0.61 25.63 -1.14
C VAL A 271 0.07 26.65 -2.14
N ASP A 272 0.97 27.22 -2.97
CA ASP A 272 0.52 28.07 -4.08
C ASP A 272 -0.40 27.30 -5.02
N ALA A 273 -1.54 27.89 -5.39
CA ALA A 273 -2.56 27.21 -6.17
C ALA A 273 -2.05 26.81 -7.57
N SER A 274 -1.22 27.66 -8.21
CA SER A 274 -0.68 27.37 -9.54
C SER A 274 0.39 26.28 -9.48
N ALA A 275 1.24 26.30 -8.44
CA ALA A 275 2.24 25.26 -8.23
C ALA A 275 1.59 23.90 -7.90
N PHE A 276 0.50 23.89 -7.13
CA PHE A 276 -0.31 22.70 -6.89
C PHE A 276 -0.90 22.15 -8.19
N ASP A 277 -1.52 23.00 -9.01
CA ASP A 277 -2.15 22.61 -10.27
C ASP A 277 -1.12 22.01 -11.23
N GLU A 278 0.05 22.63 -11.37
CA GLU A 278 1.13 22.09 -12.20
C GLU A 278 1.61 20.72 -11.68
N ARG A 279 1.72 20.57 -10.37
CA ARG A 279 2.10 19.28 -9.75
C ARG A 279 1.04 18.19 -9.99
N MET A 280 -0.24 18.54 -10.03
CA MET A 280 -1.35 17.61 -10.27
C MET A 280 -1.62 17.33 -11.75
N LYS A 281 -1.19 18.18 -12.64
CA LYS A 281 -1.47 18.13 -14.09
C LYS A 281 -1.24 16.76 -14.71
N SER A 282 -0.10 16.13 -14.42
CA SER A 282 0.23 14.79 -14.97
C SER A 282 -0.74 13.71 -14.47
N LYS A 283 -1.21 13.82 -13.22
CA LYS A 283 -2.20 12.90 -12.63
C LYS A 283 -3.57 13.12 -13.29
N GLU A 284 -3.95 14.37 -13.51
CA GLU A 284 -5.21 14.73 -14.17
C GLU A 284 -5.25 14.26 -15.63
N LEU A 285 -4.15 14.42 -16.38
CA LEU A 285 -4.05 13.89 -17.75
C LEU A 285 -4.17 12.37 -17.80
N HIS A 286 -3.58 11.67 -16.83
CA HIS A 286 -3.72 10.21 -16.74
C HIS A 286 -5.15 9.81 -16.45
N ARG A 287 -5.84 10.51 -15.55
CA ARG A 287 -7.25 10.30 -15.26
C ARG A 287 -8.15 10.58 -16.46
N MET A 288 -7.94 11.71 -17.12
CA MET A 288 -8.67 12.03 -18.36
C MET A 288 -8.50 10.92 -19.40
N ALA A 289 -7.29 10.40 -19.57
CA ALA A 289 -7.02 9.28 -20.46
C ALA A 289 -7.80 8.01 -20.08
N GLN A 290 -7.86 7.69 -18.79
CA GLN A 290 -8.65 6.56 -18.27
C GLN A 290 -10.14 6.75 -18.50
N ASP A 291 -10.69 7.91 -18.12
CA ASP A 291 -12.12 8.22 -18.23
C ASP A 291 -12.59 8.22 -19.70
N LEU A 292 -11.76 8.71 -20.61
CA LEU A 292 -12.05 8.74 -22.05
C LEU A 292 -11.71 7.44 -22.79
N GLY A 293 -11.02 6.49 -22.15
CA GLY A 293 -10.56 5.25 -22.77
C GLY A 293 -9.52 5.46 -23.88
N VAL A 294 -8.68 6.50 -23.78
CA VAL A 294 -7.69 6.88 -24.80
C VAL A 294 -6.25 6.88 -24.24
N PRO A 295 -5.21 6.78 -25.09
CA PRO A 295 -3.82 6.97 -24.65
C PRO A 295 -3.59 8.36 -24.05
N LYS A 296 -2.66 8.48 -23.09
CA LYS A 296 -2.33 9.75 -22.42
C LYS A 296 -1.95 10.88 -23.39
N GLY A 297 -1.26 10.56 -24.50
CA GLY A 297 -0.89 11.53 -25.52
C GLY A 297 -2.12 12.10 -26.26
N GLU A 298 -3.19 11.33 -26.41
CA GLU A 298 -4.45 11.78 -26.97
C GLU A 298 -5.20 12.68 -25.99
N ALA A 299 -5.28 12.27 -24.71
CA ALA A 299 -5.87 13.09 -23.65
C ALA A 299 -5.16 14.44 -23.51
N ALA A 300 -3.86 14.53 -23.74
CA ALA A 300 -3.08 15.76 -23.66
C ALA A 300 -3.54 16.82 -24.70
N LYS A 301 -4.19 16.42 -25.80
CA LYS A 301 -4.77 17.38 -26.77
C LYS A 301 -5.95 18.17 -26.17
N HIS A 302 -6.51 17.68 -25.08
CA HIS A 302 -7.63 18.31 -24.37
C HIS A 302 -7.20 18.93 -23.04
N GLU A 303 -5.92 19.27 -22.88
CA GLU A 303 -5.35 19.82 -21.65
C GLU A 303 -6.11 21.06 -21.13
N SER A 304 -6.62 21.89 -22.03
CA SER A 304 -7.43 23.08 -21.68
C SER A 304 -8.75 22.76 -20.97
N ALA A 305 -9.21 21.52 -21.05
CA ALA A 305 -10.41 21.06 -20.35
C ALA A 305 -10.12 20.53 -18.93
N ILE A 306 -8.86 20.53 -18.48
CA ILE A 306 -8.52 20.08 -17.14
C ILE A 306 -9.20 20.97 -16.09
N ARG A 307 -9.85 20.32 -15.15
CA ARG A 307 -10.34 20.91 -13.92
C ARG A 307 -9.74 20.12 -12.75
N TYR A 308 -9.31 20.81 -11.74
CA TYR A 308 -8.64 20.16 -10.60
C TYR A 308 -9.66 19.79 -9.52
N ASP A 309 -9.44 18.65 -8.84
CA ASP A 309 -10.37 18.16 -7.81
C ASP A 309 -10.55 19.16 -6.66
N ARG A 310 -9.54 20.00 -6.38
CA ARG A 310 -9.64 21.11 -5.41
C ARG A 310 -10.75 22.13 -5.68
N GLU A 311 -11.23 22.20 -6.91
CA GLU A 311 -12.31 23.11 -7.30
C GLU A 311 -13.70 22.61 -6.86
N PHE A 312 -13.77 21.40 -6.37
CA PHE A 312 -15.01 20.74 -5.95
C PHE A 312 -14.99 20.41 -4.46
N VAL A 313 -16.19 20.25 -3.87
CA VAL A 313 -16.32 19.60 -2.56
C VAL A 313 -16.05 18.12 -2.74
N ARG A 314 -15.24 17.53 -1.84
CA ARG A 314 -14.76 16.15 -1.93
C ARG A 314 -14.99 15.41 -0.63
N LEU A 315 -15.12 14.10 -0.70
CA LEU A 315 -14.98 13.27 0.48
C LEU A 315 -13.50 13.03 0.75
N GLY A 316 -13.07 13.18 1.99
CA GLY A 316 -11.72 12.84 2.42
C GLY A 316 -11.75 11.88 3.60
N PHE A 317 -10.76 10.97 3.71
CA PHE A 317 -10.62 10.11 4.88
C PHE A 317 -9.17 10.03 5.36
N ARG A 318 -9.00 9.80 6.67
CA ARG A 318 -7.67 9.58 7.26
C ARG A 318 -7.08 8.26 6.76
N GLU A 319 -5.85 8.31 6.29
CA GLU A 319 -5.08 7.09 5.96
C GLU A 319 -4.79 6.25 7.21
N ILE A 320 -4.53 6.92 8.34
CA ILE A 320 -4.10 6.28 9.57
C ILE A 320 -5.12 6.57 10.67
N ALA A 321 -5.65 5.52 11.26
CA ALA A 321 -6.38 5.54 12.53
C ALA A 321 -5.69 4.59 13.51
N ARG A 322 -5.78 4.90 14.81
CA ARG A 322 -5.26 4.04 15.88
C ARG A 322 -6.36 3.13 16.37
N ASP A 323 -5.98 1.99 16.93
CA ASP A 323 -6.91 1.08 17.62
C ASP A 323 -7.49 1.69 18.90
N THR A 324 -6.87 2.76 19.42
CA THR A 324 -7.34 3.56 20.55
C THR A 324 -8.24 4.72 20.12
N ASP A 325 -8.39 4.99 18.82
CA ASP A 325 -9.31 6.01 18.34
C ASP A 325 -10.75 5.49 18.49
N GLU A 326 -11.69 6.37 18.79
CA GLU A 326 -13.12 6.03 18.91
C GLU A 326 -13.65 5.41 17.61
N ARG A 327 -13.09 5.79 16.48
CA ARG A 327 -13.46 5.31 15.15
C ARG A 327 -12.22 5.01 14.31
N SER A 328 -12.24 3.89 13.61
CA SER A 328 -11.16 3.48 12.71
C SER A 328 -11.32 4.05 11.29
N LEU A 329 -12.54 4.35 10.84
CA LEU A 329 -12.81 4.99 9.56
C LEU A 329 -13.32 6.42 9.82
N ILE A 330 -12.43 7.39 9.63
CA ILE A 330 -12.70 8.81 9.89
C ILE A 330 -12.71 9.56 8.57
N PHE A 331 -13.86 10.11 8.20
CA PHE A 331 -14.00 10.91 6.99
C PHE A 331 -14.88 12.14 7.17
N ALA A 332 -14.64 13.13 6.30
CA ALA A 332 -15.37 14.38 6.26
C ALA A 332 -15.47 14.91 4.83
N LEU A 333 -16.43 15.82 4.60
CA LEU A 333 -16.45 16.62 3.38
C LEU A 333 -15.37 17.69 3.47
N LEU A 334 -14.49 17.70 2.48
CA LEU A 334 -13.44 18.71 2.35
C LEU A 334 -13.96 19.91 1.56
N PRO A 335 -13.62 21.14 1.96
CA PRO A 335 -14.04 22.34 1.26
C PRO A 335 -13.34 22.45 -0.11
N LYS A 336 -13.88 23.31 -0.97
CA LYS A 336 -13.18 23.74 -2.17
C LYS A 336 -11.92 24.52 -1.82
N ASN A 337 -10.98 24.55 -2.75
CA ASN A 337 -9.73 25.31 -2.64
C ASN A 337 -8.88 24.89 -1.42
N CYS A 338 -8.77 23.59 -1.20
CA CYS A 338 -7.80 22.98 -0.30
C CYS A 338 -6.97 21.93 -1.03
N SER A 339 -5.77 21.68 -0.56
CA SER A 339 -4.89 20.58 -0.98
C SER A 339 -4.81 19.54 0.12
N CYS A 340 -4.45 18.29 -0.21
CA CYS A 340 -4.35 17.18 0.74
C CYS A 340 -2.93 16.62 0.78
N GLY A 341 -2.38 16.46 1.98
CA GLY A 341 -1.16 15.69 2.22
C GLY A 341 -1.43 14.19 2.20
N HIS A 342 -0.37 13.38 2.13
CA HIS A 342 -0.48 11.92 1.95
C HIS A 342 -1.23 11.18 3.09
N THR A 343 -1.40 11.80 4.26
CA THR A 343 -2.15 11.21 5.38
C THR A 343 -3.67 11.42 5.29
N LEU A 344 -4.12 12.11 4.25
CA LEU A 344 -5.52 12.37 3.94
C LEU A 344 -5.79 12.03 2.47
N PHE A 345 -6.52 10.95 2.25
CA PHE A 345 -7.00 10.60 0.92
C PHE A 345 -8.21 11.44 0.56
N ALA A 346 -8.23 11.99 -0.64
CA ALA A 346 -9.38 12.70 -1.18
C ALA A 346 -10.01 11.90 -2.33
N ASP A 347 -11.33 11.82 -2.33
CA ASP A 347 -12.08 11.19 -3.42
C ASP A 347 -12.00 12.05 -4.69
N ALA A 348 -11.98 11.40 -5.82
CA ALA A 348 -12.07 12.02 -7.12
C ALA A 348 -13.42 12.72 -7.29
N ALA A 349 -13.39 14.05 -7.43
CA ALA A 349 -14.60 14.87 -7.39
C ALA A 349 -15.32 14.99 -8.75
N LYS A 350 -14.73 14.43 -9.82
CA LYS A 350 -15.22 14.59 -11.20
C LYS A 350 -14.78 13.45 -12.09
N SER A 351 -15.42 13.33 -13.24
CA SER A 351 -15.00 12.51 -14.38
C SER A 351 -14.98 13.34 -15.66
N TYR A 352 -14.26 12.86 -16.67
CA TYR A 352 -14.18 13.45 -17.99
C TYR A 352 -15.02 12.63 -18.98
N LEU A 353 -15.81 13.32 -19.80
CA LEU A 353 -16.67 12.70 -20.81
C LEU A 353 -16.41 13.35 -22.16
N LEU A 354 -16.37 12.56 -23.24
CA LEU A 354 -16.32 13.09 -24.59
C LEU A 354 -17.74 13.42 -25.04
N GLY A 355 -18.00 14.70 -25.33
CA GLY A 355 -19.27 15.14 -25.88
C GLY A 355 -19.44 14.73 -27.34
N SER A 356 -20.67 14.71 -27.83
CA SER A 356 -20.99 14.45 -29.23
C SER A 356 -20.39 15.50 -30.20
N ASP A 357 -19.99 16.64 -29.66
CA ASP A 357 -19.31 17.75 -30.35
C ASP A 357 -17.78 17.57 -30.40
N GLY A 358 -17.24 16.44 -29.89
CA GLY A 358 -15.81 16.16 -29.79
C GLY A 358 -15.09 16.95 -28.70
N GLN A 359 -15.82 17.72 -27.88
CA GLN A 359 -15.24 18.46 -26.75
C GLN A 359 -15.28 17.61 -25.48
N VAL A 360 -14.21 17.71 -24.69
CA VAL A 360 -14.16 17.06 -23.36
C VAL A 360 -14.96 17.92 -22.38
N LYS A 361 -15.92 17.29 -21.72
CA LYS A 361 -16.75 17.88 -20.68
C LYS A 361 -16.39 17.28 -19.33
N VAL A 362 -16.50 18.10 -18.29
CA VAL A 362 -16.26 17.67 -16.91
C VAL A 362 -17.60 17.48 -16.22
N GLN A 363 -17.82 16.29 -15.70
CA GLN A 363 -18.98 15.96 -14.89
C GLN A 363 -18.55 15.88 -13.42
N ALA A 364 -19.04 16.81 -12.61
CA ALA A 364 -18.83 16.76 -11.17
C ALA A 364 -19.53 15.54 -10.57
N VAL A 365 -18.83 14.87 -9.68
CA VAL A 365 -19.37 13.74 -8.93
C VAL A 365 -19.80 14.24 -7.57
N SER A 366 -21.07 14.06 -7.23
CA SER A 366 -21.57 14.48 -5.92
C SER A 366 -21.04 13.55 -4.81
N PRO A 367 -20.34 14.09 -3.79
CA PRO A 367 -19.94 13.29 -2.63
C PRO A 367 -21.17 12.80 -1.82
N LEU A 368 -22.35 13.40 -2.04
CA LEU A 368 -23.59 12.98 -1.37
C LEU A 368 -24.10 11.62 -1.86
N ARG A 369 -23.64 11.12 -3.02
CA ARG A 369 -23.98 9.77 -3.51
C ARG A 369 -23.67 8.64 -2.52
N LEU A 370 -22.83 8.90 -1.54
CA LEU A 370 -22.41 7.95 -0.49
C LEU A 370 -23.30 7.99 0.76
N LEU A 371 -24.23 8.94 0.82
CA LEU A 371 -25.16 9.05 1.93
C LEU A 371 -26.49 8.32 1.65
N PHE A 372 -26.66 7.79 0.47
CA PHE A 372 -27.82 7.04 -0.02
C PHE A 372 -27.40 5.67 -0.56
#